data_3711bce6d32c6b048d78daeff9f8ee9c
#
_entry.id   3711bce6d32c6b048d78daeff9f8ee9c
#
_cell.length_a   1.000
_cell.length_b   1.000
_cell.length_c   1.000
_cell.angle_alpha   90.00
_cell.angle_beta   90.00
_cell.angle_gamma   90.00
#
_symmetry.space_group_name_H-M   'P 1'
#
loop_
_entity.id
_entity.type
_entity.pdbx_description
1 polymer ?
#
loop_
_entity_poly.entity_id
_entity_poly.type
_entity_poly.pdbx_seq_one_letter_code
_entity_poly.pdbx_strand_id
1 'polypeptide(L)'
;MLKLETVFSGEGPGTARFSRMIHFMKPRTPPRMARLAAGLALAALGLNAAGTAWAQRLSPSSPPPATATAASAATSAAPAAQSLSRATYTYTLSNGMQLWVRPDHRAPTAVHMLWVRVGSIDEVDGTSGVAHVLEHMMFKGSAQLAAGEFSRRVAALGGRENAFTSKDYTGYFQQIPAERLEDVMKLEADRFASNRWPDAEFRKEIEVVKEERRLRTEDDPRSLLYEQLMATALSASPYRRPIVGWMSDLDAMTPQDARDFYRRWYSPSNAVVVVAGDVDPQQVRALAEKHYGGLPVQALPERKPQQEPVQKGLRRLDVKAPAEQSYVALAFKVPRLENLSPSAAHDDALALTVLAAVLDGYSGARLERALTQGPQRLADSVGAGNGLMGRGPQFFMLDGVPARGVRPEALEAALRAQVQKVADEGISETELQRVKTQWVASEVYKLDSVFNQARELGVAWALGLPPDSGEQVMARLRQVTAAQVQSVARRYFGDDALTVAILRPQAITEPRAPRAVAGSRH
;
A
#
# COMPACT_ATOMS: atom_id res chain seq x y z
N MET A 1 24.38 19.10 -54.81
CA MET A 1 23.85 19.36 -56.18
C MET A 1 22.34 19.36 -56.06
N LEU A 2 21.86 20.54 -56.25
CA LEU A 2 20.69 21.06 -56.97
C LEU A 2 19.33 20.59 -56.46
N LYS A 3 18.52 21.47 -55.85
CA LYS A 3 17.72 22.60 -56.40
C LYS A 3 16.56 22.09 -57.25
N LEU A 4 15.34 22.48 -57.21
CA LEU A 4 14.62 23.76 -57.09
C LEU A 4 13.11 23.42 -56.97
N GLU A 5 12.29 24.14 -56.14
CA GLU A 5 11.42 25.26 -56.51
C GLU A 5 10.39 24.93 -57.60
N THR A 6 9.14 25.31 -57.57
CA THR A 6 8.43 26.58 -57.37
C THR A 6 6.92 26.34 -57.39
N VAL A 7 6.08 26.89 -56.47
CA VAL A 7 5.29 28.15 -56.55
C VAL A 7 4.18 28.20 -57.60
N PHE A 8 2.97 28.51 -57.18
CA PHE A 8 1.94 29.51 -57.61
C PHE A 8 0.56 29.06 -57.14
N SER A 9 -0.10 29.72 -56.24
CA SER A 9 -0.87 30.97 -56.24
C SER A 9 -2.22 30.91 -57.02
N GLY A 10 -3.29 31.35 -56.37
CA GLY A 10 -4.55 31.63 -57.02
C GLY A 10 -5.66 32.01 -56.05
N GLU A 11 -5.97 33.26 -56.03
CA GLU A 11 -6.91 34.09 -55.26
C GLU A 11 -8.39 33.71 -55.31
N GLY A 12 -9.12 34.10 -54.27
CA GLY A 12 -10.50 34.28 -53.88
C GLY A 12 -11.42 34.99 -54.89
N PRO A 13 -12.54 35.68 -54.52
CA PRO A 13 -13.22 35.86 -53.24
C PRO A 13 -14.77 35.62 -53.30
N GLY A 14 -15.52 35.79 -52.19
CA GLY A 14 -16.98 35.84 -52.29
C GLY A 14 -17.71 35.93 -50.92
N THR A 15 -18.01 37.14 -50.57
CA THR A 15 -18.83 37.59 -49.42
C THR A 15 -20.28 37.17 -49.50
N ALA A 16 -20.89 36.79 -48.37
CA ALA A 16 -22.29 37.17 -48.04
C ALA A 16 -22.56 37.08 -46.53
N ARG A 17 -22.80 38.27 -45.97
CA ARG A 17 -23.41 38.47 -44.64
C ARG A 17 -24.87 38.06 -44.69
N PHE A 18 -25.36 37.43 -43.62
CA PHE A 18 -26.72 37.68 -43.11
C PHE A 18 -26.74 37.63 -41.59
N SER A 19 -27.13 38.75 -41.04
CA SER A 19 -27.39 39.06 -39.65
C SER A 19 -28.88 38.86 -39.37
N ARG A 20 -29.23 38.27 -38.22
CA ARG A 20 -30.45 38.57 -37.41
C ARG A 20 -30.45 37.73 -36.15
N MET A 21 -30.18 38.37 -35.02
CA MET A 21 -31.18 38.90 -34.04
C MET A 21 -31.79 37.83 -33.12
N ILE A 22 -31.21 37.73 -31.95
CA ILE A 22 -31.72 37.89 -30.56
C ILE A 22 -33.12 37.33 -30.29
N HIS A 23 -33.18 36.36 -29.36
CA HIS A 23 -34.15 36.37 -28.26
C HIS A 23 -33.60 35.68 -27.00
N PHE A 24 -33.58 36.43 -25.90
CA PHE A 24 -33.30 35.97 -24.54
C PHE A 24 -34.40 35.02 -24.06
N MET A 25 -34.04 33.83 -23.60
CA MET A 25 -34.85 33.06 -22.66
C MET A 25 -33.99 32.43 -21.61
N LYS A 26 -34.24 32.79 -20.34
CA LYS A 26 -33.64 32.21 -19.14
C LYS A 26 -33.92 30.71 -19.06
N PRO A 27 -32.94 29.88 -18.62
CA PRO A 27 -33.21 28.47 -18.41
C PRO A 27 -33.91 28.23 -17.07
N ARG A 28 -35.00 27.48 -17.13
CA ARG A 28 -35.65 26.82 -16.00
C ARG A 28 -34.82 25.61 -15.58
N THR A 29 -34.58 25.49 -14.30
CA THR A 29 -34.02 24.32 -13.63
C THR A 29 -34.87 23.06 -13.84
N PRO A 30 -34.31 21.91 -14.23
CA PRO A 30 -34.96 20.63 -14.06
C PRO A 30 -34.48 19.89 -12.78
N PRO A 31 -35.24 18.89 -12.30
CA PRO A 31 -35.16 18.37 -10.94
C PRO A 31 -34.01 17.36 -10.73
N ARG A 32 -33.65 17.27 -9.46
CA ARG A 32 -32.73 16.22 -8.92
C ARG A 32 -33.33 14.83 -9.17
N MET A 33 -32.69 14.06 -10.04
CA MET A 33 -32.64 12.58 -9.97
C MET A 33 -31.53 12.06 -10.89
N ALA A 34 -30.88 10.96 -10.44
CA ALA A 34 -29.82 10.20 -11.12
C ALA A 34 -28.39 10.70 -10.92
N ARG A 35 -27.84 10.47 -9.73
CA ARG A 35 -26.41 10.20 -9.49
C ARG A 35 -26.30 9.03 -8.53
N LEU A 36 -26.43 7.85 -9.08
CA LEU A 36 -26.03 6.58 -8.47
C LEU A 36 -25.36 5.77 -9.58
N ALA A 37 -24.14 5.33 -9.32
CA ALA A 37 -23.29 4.51 -10.17
C ALA A 37 -22.10 5.25 -10.82
N ALA A 38 -21.09 5.64 -10.02
CA ALA A 38 -19.69 5.70 -10.41
C ALA A 38 -18.85 5.98 -9.14
N GLY A 39 -18.54 4.95 -8.36
CA GLY A 39 -17.78 5.11 -7.10
C GLY A 39 -17.32 3.81 -6.51
N LEU A 40 -16.81 2.89 -7.33
CA LEU A 40 -16.23 1.63 -6.84
C LEU A 40 -15.17 1.13 -7.83
N ALA A 41 -14.03 1.79 -7.87
CA ALA A 41 -12.79 1.21 -8.40
C ALA A 41 -11.64 2.21 -8.23
N LEU A 42 -11.12 2.39 -7.01
CA LEU A 42 -9.81 3.04 -6.78
C LEU A 42 -9.46 2.91 -5.30
N ALA A 43 -9.06 1.71 -4.87
CA ALA A 43 -8.39 1.51 -3.59
C ALA A 43 -7.71 0.13 -3.56
N ALA A 44 -6.70 -0.07 -4.38
CA ALA A 44 -5.79 -1.21 -4.21
C ALA A 44 -4.47 -0.92 -4.91
N LEU A 45 -3.74 0.11 -4.50
CA LEU A 45 -2.34 0.26 -4.91
C LEU A 45 -1.53 0.85 -3.75
N GLY A 46 -0.72 -0.01 -3.24
CA GLY A 46 0.44 0.11 -2.41
C GLY A 46 0.78 1.45 -1.76
N LEU A 47 0.32 1.67 -0.55
CA LEU A 47 1.01 2.49 0.42
C LEU A 47 1.46 1.58 1.56
N ASN A 48 2.61 0.93 1.38
CA ASN A 48 3.44 0.48 2.48
C ASN A 48 4.44 1.57 2.84
N ALA A 49 3.92 2.74 3.18
CA ALA A 49 4.63 3.67 4.02
C ALA A 49 3.81 3.76 5.30
N ALA A 50 4.38 3.35 6.43
CA ALA A 50 3.83 3.44 7.78
C ALA A 50 2.33 3.06 7.86
N GLY A 51 2.00 1.96 8.52
CA GLY A 51 0.66 1.41 8.65
C GLY A 51 -0.41 2.41 9.08
N THR A 52 -0.91 3.18 8.16
CA THR A 52 -2.10 4.01 8.35
C THR A 52 -3.30 3.22 7.87
N ALA A 53 -4.02 2.62 8.82
CA ALA A 53 -5.36 2.11 8.60
C ALA A 53 -6.29 3.31 8.35
N TRP A 54 -6.42 3.75 7.10
CA TRP A 54 -7.48 4.66 6.69
C TRP A 54 -8.77 3.85 6.54
N ALA A 55 -9.56 3.80 7.62
CA ALA A 55 -10.96 3.43 7.53
C ALA A 55 -11.69 4.54 6.76
N GLN A 56 -12.20 4.23 5.59
CA GLN A 56 -13.13 5.11 4.87
C GLN A 56 -14.33 5.37 5.78
N ARG A 57 -14.54 6.62 6.15
CA ARG A 57 -15.75 7.08 6.85
C ARG A 57 -16.93 7.01 5.89
N LEU A 58 -17.72 5.95 5.99
CA LEU A 58 -19.11 5.96 5.52
C LEU A 58 -19.94 6.56 6.65
N SER A 59 -20.50 7.74 6.43
CA SER A 59 -21.49 8.34 7.34
C SER A 59 -22.76 7.50 7.31
N PRO A 60 -23.27 7.01 8.44
CA PRO A 60 -24.57 6.37 8.48
C PRO A 60 -25.68 7.43 8.51
N SER A 61 -26.61 7.33 7.59
CA SER A 61 -27.89 8.05 7.65
C SER A 61 -28.72 7.49 8.80
N SER A 62 -29.20 8.38 9.68
CA SER A 62 -30.04 8.06 10.83
C SER A 62 -31.37 7.42 10.42
N PRO A 63 -31.82 6.34 11.07
CA PRO A 63 -33.18 5.86 10.96
C PRO A 63 -34.14 6.62 11.91
N PRO A 64 -35.45 6.64 11.62
CA PRO A 64 -36.45 7.31 12.45
C PRO A 64 -36.72 6.56 13.77
N PRO A 65 -37.28 7.24 14.79
CA PRO A 65 -37.41 6.66 16.12
C PRO A 65 -38.51 5.60 16.17
N ALA A 66 -38.14 4.41 16.66
CA ALA A 66 -39.09 3.35 17.01
C ALA A 66 -39.38 3.39 18.51
N THR A 67 -40.65 3.29 18.81
CA THR A 67 -41.28 3.25 20.13
C THR A 67 -40.75 2.09 21.00
N ALA A 68 -40.39 2.41 22.23
CA ALA A 68 -39.95 1.47 23.23
C ALA A 68 -41.11 0.62 23.75
N THR A 69 -40.96 -0.70 23.62
CA THR A 69 -41.71 -1.67 24.46
C THR A 69 -40.70 -2.44 25.31
N ALA A 70 -40.88 -2.34 26.61
CA ALA A 70 -40.04 -3.01 27.59
C ALA A 70 -40.25 -4.53 27.53
N ALA A 71 -39.19 -5.30 27.29
CA ALA A 71 -39.19 -6.75 27.48
C ALA A 71 -37.96 -7.15 28.32
N SER A 72 -38.28 -7.93 29.32
CA SER A 72 -37.52 -8.58 30.37
C SER A 72 -36.09 -9.01 30.01
N ALA A 73 -35.15 -8.71 30.93
CA ALA A 73 -33.78 -9.18 30.92
C ALA A 73 -33.67 -10.69 31.09
N ALA A 74 -33.29 -11.37 30.00
CA ALA A 74 -32.68 -12.69 30.09
C ALA A 74 -31.18 -12.51 29.88
N THR A 75 -30.41 -12.81 30.90
CA THR A 75 -28.94 -12.83 30.89
C THR A 75 -28.46 -13.93 29.95
N SER A 76 -28.27 -13.60 28.68
CA SER A 76 -27.62 -14.49 27.73
C SER A 76 -26.11 -14.30 27.90
N ALA A 77 -25.43 -15.32 28.42
CA ALA A 77 -23.98 -15.43 28.40
C ALA A 77 -23.51 -15.25 26.95
N ALA A 78 -22.66 -14.24 26.72
CA ALA A 78 -22.02 -14.06 25.44
C ALA A 78 -21.32 -15.37 25.04
N PRO A 79 -21.49 -15.87 23.80
CA PRO A 79 -20.75 -17.05 23.38
C PRO A 79 -19.26 -16.68 23.42
N ALA A 80 -18.50 -17.51 24.14
CA ALA A 80 -17.04 -17.44 24.12
C ALA A 80 -16.59 -17.34 22.66
N ALA A 81 -15.84 -16.32 22.32
CA ALA A 81 -15.26 -16.15 21.00
C ALA A 81 -14.41 -17.40 20.71
N GLN A 82 -14.98 -18.35 20.01
CA GLN A 82 -14.25 -19.50 19.48
C GLN A 82 -13.15 -18.92 18.62
N SER A 83 -11.91 -19.25 18.94
CA SER A 83 -10.76 -18.90 18.12
C SER A 83 -11.02 -19.49 16.73
N LEU A 84 -11.29 -18.61 15.76
CA LEU A 84 -11.40 -18.99 14.36
C LEU A 84 -9.98 -19.25 13.81
N SER A 85 -9.24 -20.16 14.46
CA SER A 85 -7.99 -20.69 13.92
C SER A 85 -8.35 -21.44 12.65
N ARG A 86 -8.15 -20.78 11.50
CA ARG A 86 -8.34 -21.39 10.19
C ARG A 86 -7.04 -22.11 9.84
N ALA A 87 -7.11 -23.42 9.75
CA ALA A 87 -5.97 -24.25 9.41
C ALA A 87 -5.34 -23.76 8.10
N THR A 88 -4.04 -23.45 8.14
CA THR A 88 -3.23 -23.19 6.96
C THR A 88 -2.36 -24.40 6.68
N TYR A 89 -2.45 -24.91 5.47
CA TYR A 89 -1.68 -26.06 5.01
C TYR A 89 -0.47 -25.56 4.24
N THR A 90 0.71 -26.03 4.61
CA THR A 90 1.97 -25.64 3.96
C THR A 90 2.64 -26.85 3.34
N TYR A 91 3.10 -26.68 2.10
CA TYR A 91 3.78 -27.71 1.33
C TYR A 91 5.03 -27.12 0.68
N THR A 92 6.00 -27.99 0.41
CA THR A 92 7.15 -27.69 -0.43
C THR A 92 7.05 -28.55 -1.68
N LEU A 93 7.04 -27.94 -2.87
CA LEU A 93 7.02 -28.62 -4.15
C LEU A 93 8.39 -29.26 -4.46
N SER A 94 8.43 -30.15 -5.45
CA SER A 94 9.62 -30.90 -5.84
C SER A 94 10.83 -30.01 -6.18
N ASN A 95 10.59 -28.78 -6.68
CA ASN A 95 11.62 -27.79 -6.98
C ASN A 95 11.91 -26.79 -5.84
N GLY A 96 11.36 -27.01 -4.65
CA GLY A 96 11.57 -26.16 -3.48
C GLY A 96 10.66 -24.94 -3.38
N MET A 97 9.76 -24.70 -4.36
CA MET A 97 8.74 -23.64 -4.24
C MET A 97 7.79 -23.96 -3.09
N GLN A 98 7.45 -22.94 -2.30
CA GLN A 98 6.49 -23.10 -1.22
C GLN A 98 5.06 -22.97 -1.75
N LEU A 99 4.14 -23.73 -1.14
CA LEU A 99 2.70 -23.61 -1.37
C LEU A 99 1.99 -23.49 -0.01
N TRP A 100 1.24 -22.42 0.17
CA TRP A 100 0.43 -22.19 1.37
C TRP A 100 -1.05 -22.13 1.00
N VAL A 101 -1.88 -22.96 1.64
CA VAL A 101 -3.30 -23.08 1.33
C VAL A 101 -4.14 -22.84 2.57
N ARG A 102 -5.11 -21.92 2.47
CA ARG A 102 -6.10 -21.64 3.53
C ARG A 102 -7.52 -21.84 2.99
N PRO A 103 -8.18 -22.97 3.27
CA PRO A 103 -9.57 -23.22 2.86
C PRO A 103 -10.54 -22.24 3.51
N ASP A 104 -11.51 -21.77 2.73
CA ASP A 104 -12.62 -20.94 3.19
C ASP A 104 -13.84 -21.18 2.29
N HIS A 105 -14.74 -22.05 2.73
CA HIS A 105 -15.89 -22.55 1.95
C HIS A 105 -17.14 -21.66 2.05
N ARG A 106 -17.01 -20.40 2.52
CA ARG A 106 -18.15 -19.50 2.68
C ARG A 106 -18.71 -18.95 1.34
N ALA A 107 -17.92 -18.96 0.30
CA ALA A 107 -18.30 -18.52 -1.05
C ALA A 107 -17.55 -19.36 -2.10
N PRO A 108 -18.15 -19.65 -3.28
CA PRO A 108 -17.53 -20.46 -4.34
C PRO A 108 -16.45 -19.70 -5.11
N THR A 109 -15.53 -19.05 -4.39
CA THR A 109 -14.45 -18.24 -4.96
C THR A 109 -13.11 -18.63 -4.38
N ALA A 110 -12.07 -18.47 -5.18
CA ALA A 110 -10.69 -18.63 -4.74
C ALA A 110 -9.86 -17.39 -5.08
N VAL A 111 -8.85 -17.15 -4.27
CA VAL A 111 -7.77 -16.20 -4.53
C VAL A 111 -6.49 -17.01 -4.69
N HIS A 112 -5.90 -16.90 -5.85
CA HIS A 112 -4.56 -17.40 -6.15
C HIS A 112 -3.58 -16.22 -6.12
N MET A 113 -2.47 -16.37 -5.40
CA MET A 113 -1.40 -15.36 -5.37
C MET A 113 -0.05 -16.03 -5.60
N LEU A 114 0.78 -15.41 -6.42
CA LEU A 114 2.20 -15.72 -6.54
C LEU A 114 2.99 -14.57 -5.91
N TRP A 115 3.81 -14.88 -4.92
CA TRP A 115 4.69 -13.91 -4.25
C TRP A 115 6.14 -14.21 -4.54
N VAL A 116 6.90 -13.18 -4.83
CA VAL A 116 8.36 -13.26 -4.99
C VAL A 116 9.01 -12.41 -3.91
N ARG A 117 9.99 -12.98 -3.19
CA ARG A 117 10.71 -12.26 -2.11
C ARG A 117 11.76 -11.33 -2.72
N VAL A 118 11.30 -10.36 -3.49
CA VAL A 118 12.10 -9.31 -4.12
C VAL A 118 11.27 -8.04 -4.28
N GLY A 119 11.86 -6.91 -3.93
CA GLY A 119 11.23 -5.60 -4.04
C GLY A 119 12.29 -4.51 -4.18
N SER A 120 11.92 -3.24 -3.96
CA SER A 120 12.86 -2.13 -4.15
C SER A 120 14.08 -2.15 -3.22
N ILE A 121 14.04 -2.92 -2.13
CA ILE A 121 15.21 -3.14 -1.25
C ILE A 121 16.35 -3.89 -1.96
N ASP A 122 16.00 -4.73 -2.94
CA ASP A 122 16.95 -5.60 -3.66
C ASP A 122 17.51 -4.93 -4.93
N GLU A 123 17.11 -3.68 -5.22
CA GLU A 123 17.60 -2.85 -6.32
C GLU A 123 18.97 -2.23 -5.99
N VAL A 124 19.64 -1.73 -7.01
CA VAL A 124 20.89 -0.96 -6.87
C VAL A 124 20.69 0.47 -7.38
N ASP A 125 21.53 1.40 -6.91
CA ASP A 125 21.53 2.79 -7.41
C ASP A 125 21.84 2.81 -8.92
N GLY A 126 21.13 3.64 -9.68
CA GLY A 126 21.18 3.71 -11.15
C GLY A 126 20.12 2.87 -11.86
N THR A 127 19.44 1.94 -11.13
CA THR A 127 18.32 1.14 -11.64
C THR A 127 17.17 1.05 -10.66
N SER A 128 16.98 2.09 -9.84
CA SER A 128 15.84 2.13 -8.92
C SER A 128 14.52 2.13 -9.70
N GLY A 129 13.52 1.40 -9.16
CA GLY A 129 12.24 1.18 -9.83
C GLY A 129 12.20 -0.04 -10.73
N VAL A 130 13.33 -0.77 -10.93
CA VAL A 130 13.36 -1.93 -11.82
C VAL A 130 12.42 -3.06 -11.36
N ALA A 131 12.21 -3.23 -10.06
CA ALA A 131 11.25 -4.18 -9.53
C ALA A 131 9.81 -3.86 -9.96
N HIS A 132 9.44 -2.57 -9.91
CA HIS A 132 8.13 -2.07 -10.34
C HIS A 132 7.98 -2.13 -11.87
N VAL A 133 9.01 -1.71 -12.62
CA VAL A 133 9.03 -1.86 -14.09
C VAL A 133 8.88 -3.32 -14.49
N LEU A 134 9.55 -4.26 -13.81
CA LEU A 134 9.38 -5.68 -14.08
C LEU A 134 7.97 -6.17 -13.78
N GLU A 135 7.33 -5.69 -12.70
CA GLU A 135 5.91 -5.98 -12.44
C GLU A 135 5.06 -5.69 -13.67
N HIS A 136 5.19 -4.50 -14.27
CA HIS A 136 4.51 -4.12 -15.51
C HIS A 136 4.86 -5.05 -16.67
N MET A 137 6.14 -5.38 -16.83
CA MET A 137 6.61 -6.22 -17.93
C MET A 137 6.13 -7.67 -17.81
N MET A 138 5.75 -8.13 -16.62
CA MET A 138 5.16 -9.47 -16.44
C MET A 138 3.82 -9.64 -17.18
N PHE A 139 3.14 -8.55 -17.54
CA PHE A 139 1.89 -8.56 -18.32
C PHE A 139 2.10 -8.40 -19.83
N LYS A 140 3.35 -8.23 -20.30
CA LYS A 140 3.68 -7.93 -21.69
C LYS A 140 4.08 -9.14 -22.52
N GLY A 141 3.86 -10.34 -21.99
CA GLY A 141 3.98 -11.59 -22.70
C GLY A 141 4.78 -12.67 -21.99
N SER A 142 4.60 -13.89 -22.46
CA SER A 142 5.31 -15.09 -22.03
C SER A 142 5.67 -15.96 -23.25
N ALA A 143 6.13 -17.18 -23.04
CA ALA A 143 6.34 -18.11 -24.16
C ALA A 143 5.05 -18.48 -24.88
N GLN A 144 3.91 -18.50 -24.16
CA GLN A 144 2.61 -18.94 -24.69
C GLN A 144 1.59 -17.81 -24.87
N LEU A 145 1.83 -16.62 -24.30
CA LEU A 145 0.86 -15.53 -24.24
C LEU A 145 1.44 -14.26 -24.87
N ALA A 146 0.66 -13.63 -25.72
CA ALA A 146 0.96 -12.29 -26.22
C ALA A 146 0.70 -11.21 -25.16
N ALA A 147 1.20 -10.00 -25.39
CA ALA A 147 0.98 -8.84 -24.51
C ALA A 147 -0.52 -8.64 -24.21
N GLY A 148 -0.88 -8.52 -22.93
CA GLY A 148 -2.25 -8.34 -22.44
C GLY A 148 -3.15 -9.57 -22.61
N GLU A 149 -2.65 -10.69 -23.12
CA GLU A 149 -3.46 -11.91 -23.28
C GLU A 149 -3.76 -12.57 -21.94
N PHE A 150 -2.83 -12.52 -20.99
CA PHE A 150 -3.04 -13.00 -19.63
C PHE A 150 -4.31 -12.39 -19.03
N SER A 151 -4.40 -11.06 -19.03
CA SER A 151 -5.53 -10.30 -18.48
C SER A 151 -6.84 -10.66 -19.18
N ARG A 152 -6.83 -10.77 -20.51
CA ARG A 152 -8.02 -11.16 -21.28
C ARG A 152 -8.51 -12.58 -20.92
N ARG A 153 -7.58 -13.53 -20.74
CA ARG A 153 -7.93 -14.91 -20.36
C ARG A 153 -8.49 -14.98 -18.95
N VAL A 154 -7.86 -14.30 -17.97
CA VAL A 154 -8.39 -14.24 -16.60
C VAL A 154 -9.79 -13.62 -16.57
N ALA A 155 -10.01 -12.53 -17.30
CA ALA A 155 -11.32 -11.91 -17.43
C ALA A 155 -12.37 -12.84 -18.08
N ALA A 156 -11.98 -13.61 -19.11
CA ALA A 156 -12.85 -14.59 -19.75
C ALA A 156 -13.24 -15.76 -18.81
N LEU A 157 -12.41 -16.07 -17.82
CA LEU A 157 -12.71 -17.04 -16.75
C LEU A 157 -13.62 -16.45 -15.64
N GLY A 158 -14.08 -15.20 -15.78
CA GLY A 158 -14.86 -14.50 -14.76
C GLY A 158 -14.01 -13.95 -13.61
N GLY A 159 -12.69 -13.89 -13.77
CA GLY A 159 -11.75 -13.46 -12.77
C GLY A 159 -11.38 -11.98 -12.85
N ARG A 160 -10.70 -11.51 -11.80
CA ARG A 160 -10.00 -10.23 -11.72
C ARG A 160 -8.55 -10.49 -11.32
N GLU A 161 -7.65 -9.72 -11.86
CA GLU A 161 -6.23 -9.85 -11.57
C GLU A 161 -5.60 -8.48 -11.33
N ASN A 162 -4.49 -8.47 -10.63
CA ASN A 162 -3.60 -7.32 -10.50
C ASN A 162 -2.26 -7.77 -9.90
N ALA A 163 -1.34 -6.82 -9.74
CA ALA A 163 -0.06 -7.02 -9.08
C ALA A 163 0.26 -5.84 -8.16
N PHE A 164 1.30 -5.97 -7.36
CA PHE A 164 1.81 -4.92 -6.52
C PHE A 164 3.29 -5.17 -6.21
N THR A 165 4.07 -4.11 -6.23
CA THR A 165 5.46 -4.09 -5.76
C THR A 165 5.56 -3.29 -4.48
N SER A 166 6.27 -3.85 -3.49
CA SER A 166 6.61 -3.16 -2.25
C SER A 166 8.12 -3.00 -2.11
N LYS A 167 8.55 -2.52 -0.96
CA LYS A 167 9.99 -2.49 -0.63
C LYS A 167 10.57 -3.90 -0.48
N ASP A 168 9.79 -4.87 0.00
CA ASP A 168 10.26 -6.18 0.45
C ASP A 168 9.90 -7.34 -0.47
N TYR A 169 8.87 -7.18 -1.28
CA TYR A 169 8.28 -8.24 -2.10
C TYR A 169 7.52 -7.68 -3.30
N THR A 170 7.28 -8.55 -4.28
CA THR A 170 6.35 -8.35 -5.39
C THR A 170 5.32 -9.46 -5.37
N GLY A 171 4.05 -9.14 -5.58
CA GLY A 171 2.95 -10.11 -5.56
C GLY A 171 2.03 -9.95 -6.75
N TYR A 172 1.59 -11.07 -7.29
CA TYR A 172 0.62 -11.18 -8.39
C TYR A 172 -0.58 -11.94 -7.88
N PHE A 173 -1.79 -11.51 -8.22
CA PHE A 173 -2.98 -12.20 -7.75
C PHE A 173 -4.09 -12.27 -8.76
N GLN A 174 -4.91 -13.32 -8.63
CA GLN A 174 -6.14 -13.51 -9.35
C GLN A 174 -7.23 -13.90 -8.36
N GLN A 175 -8.38 -13.25 -8.47
CA GLN A 175 -9.60 -13.63 -7.75
C GLN A 175 -10.59 -14.18 -8.77
N ILE A 176 -11.02 -15.43 -8.57
CA ILE A 176 -11.69 -16.23 -9.58
C ILE A 176 -12.78 -17.10 -8.96
N PRO A 177 -13.75 -17.63 -9.75
CA PRO A 177 -14.53 -18.80 -9.33
C PRO A 177 -13.61 -19.97 -8.98
N ALA A 178 -13.87 -20.69 -7.90
CA ALA A 178 -12.96 -21.71 -7.37
C ALA A 178 -12.67 -22.84 -8.39
N GLU A 179 -13.64 -23.18 -9.22
CA GLU A 179 -13.53 -24.18 -10.29
C GLU A 179 -12.54 -23.81 -11.41
N ARG A 180 -12.13 -22.52 -11.47
CA ARG A 180 -11.17 -22.00 -12.46
C ARG A 180 -9.74 -21.92 -11.94
N LEU A 181 -9.48 -22.44 -10.74
CA LEU A 181 -8.16 -22.35 -10.12
C LEU A 181 -7.06 -22.97 -10.99
N GLU A 182 -7.30 -24.15 -11.56
CA GLU A 182 -6.31 -24.81 -12.41
C GLU A 182 -5.95 -23.99 -13.66
N ASP A 183 -6.96 -23.40 -14.32
CA ASP A 183 -6.75 -22.56 -15.51
C ASP A 183 -5.81 -21.40 -15.18
N VAL A 184 -6.01 -20.75 -14.04
CA VAL A 184 -5.20 -19.61 -13.59
C VAL A 184 -3.80 -20.07 -13.17
N MET A 185 -3.67 -21.18 -12.44
CA MET A 185 -2.36 -21.73 -12.08
C MET A 185 -1.50 -22.03 -13.30
N LYS A 186 -2.10 -22.57 -14.35
CA LYS A 186 -1.42 -22.83 -15.63
C LYS A 186 -0.94 -21.53 -16.29
N LEU A 187 -1.78 -20.49 -16.32
CA LEU A 187 -1.42 -19.19 -16.90
C LEU A 187 -0.30 -18.52 -16.12
N GLU A 188 -0.40 -18.53 -14.78
CA GLU A 188 0.58 -17.93 -13.90
C GLU A 188 1.94 -18.65 -13.93
N ALA A 189 1.93 -19.97 -13.97
CA ALA A 189 3.15 -20.77 -14.10
C ALA A 189 3.92 -20.46 -15.39
N ASP A 190 3.22 -20.33 -16.53
CA ASP A 190 3.82 -19.90 -17.80
C ASP A 190 4.39 -18.49 -17.69
N ARG A 191 3.62 -17.52 -17.16
CA ARG A 191 4.06 -16.15 -16.97
C ARG A 191 5.29 -16.06 -16.08
N PHE A 192 5.30 -16.78 -14.97
CA PHE A 192 6.40 -16.76 -14.01
C PHE A 192 7.68 -17.39 -14.57
N ALA A 193 7.56 -18.51 -15.30
CA ALA A 193 8.71 -19.27 -15.75
C ALA A 193 9.29 -18.79 -17.09
N SER A 194 8.46 -18.17 -17.93
CA SER A 194 8.81 -17.89 -19.32
C SER A 194 8.49 -16.45 -19.75
N ASN A 195 8.51 -15.52 -18.80
CA ASN A 195 8.27 -14.12 -19.11
C ASN A 195 9.15 -13.64 -20.26
N ARG A 196 8.53 -13.18 -21.33
CA ARG A 196 9.22 -12.83 -22.57
C ARG A 196 8.48 -11.71 -23.29
N TRP A 197 9.16 -10.63 -23.56
CA TRP A 197 8.60 -9.44 -24.21
C TRP A 197 9.62 -8.79 -25.16
N PRO A 198 9.17 -8.20 -26.30
CA PRO A 198 10.03 -7.43 -27.20
C PRO A 198 10.49 -6.10 -26.56
N ASP A 199 11.63 -5.59 -26.98
CA ASP A 199 12.13 -4.28 -26.54
C ASP A 199 11.15 -3.14 -26.84
N ALA A 200 10.36 -3.28 -27.91
CA ALA A 200 9.33 -2.31 -28.26
C ALA A 200 8.24 -2.17 -27.19
N GLU A 201 7.86 -3.27 -26.51
CA GLU A 201 6.91 -3.23 -25.40
C GLU A 201 7.52 -2.57 -24.17
N PHE A 202 8.79 -2.85 -23.87
CA PHE A 202 9.48 -2.16 -22.79
C PHE A 202 9.52 -0.63 -23.02
N ARG A 203 9.88 -0.20 -24.25
CA ARG A 203 9.92 1.24 -24.56
C ARG A 203 8.59 1.96 -24.43
N LYS A 204 7.48 1.26 -24.63
CA LYS A 204 6.14 1.82 -24.36
C LYS A 204 5.85 1.86 -22.87
N GLU A 205 6.16 0.77 -22.17
CA GLU A 205 5.79 0.61 -20.78
C GLU A 205 6.61 1.47 -19.83
N ILE A 206 7.89 1.71 -20.12
CA ILE A 206 8.70 2.62 -19.32
C ILE A 206 8.13 4.05 -19.32
N GLU A 207 7.52 4.49 -20.42
CA GLU A 207 6.84 5.79 -20.48
C GLU A 207 5.54 5.78 -19.63
N VAL A 208 4.83 4.65 -19.55
CA VAL A 208 3.68 4.48 -18.65
C VAL A 208 4.13 4.59 -17.20
N VAL A 209 5.21 3.92 -16.82
CA VAL A 209 5.77 3.98 -15.45
C VAL A 209 6.25 5.41 -15.11
N LYS A 210 6.89 6.11 -16.04
CA LYS A 210 7.27 7.52 -15.85
C LYS A 210 6.06 8.43 -15.66
N GLU A 211 4.98 8.22 -16.41
CA GLU A 211 3.75 8.98 -16.23
C GLU A 211 3.06 8.64 -14.91
N GLU A 212 3.08 7.37 -14.51
CA GLU A 212 2.60 6.96 -13.18
C GLU A 212 3.40 7.63 -12.06
N ARG A 213 4.74 7.71 -12.18
CA ARG A 213 5.57 8.44 -11.24
C ARG A 213 5.18 9.91 -11.16
N ARG A 214 4.97 10.57 -12.32
CA ARG A 214 4.51 11.97 -12.33
C ARG A 214 3.20 12.13 -11.58
N LEU A 215 2.20 11.30 -11.91
CA LEU A 215 0.86 11.38 -11.31
C LEU A 215 0.84 11.06 -9.83
N ARG A 216 1.60 10.06 -9.39
CA ARG A 216 1.54 9.55 -8.00
C ARG A 216 2.51 10.24 -7.06
N THR A 217 3.60 10.83 -7.58
CA THR A 217 4.66 11.42 -6.75
C THR A 217 4.84 12.89 -7.07
N GLU A 218 5.13 13.26 -8.33
CA GLU A 218 5.52 14.65 -8.66
C GLU A 218 4.32 15.59 -8.62
N ASP A 219 3.13 15.11 -8.98
CA ASP A 219 1.87 15.86 -8.99
C ASP A 219 1.12 15.80 -7.65
N ASP A 220 1.55 14.94 -6.72
CA ASP A 220 1.03 14.89 -5.35
C ASP A 220 2.06 15.44 -4.35
N PRO A 221 1.84 16.66 -3.83
CA PRO A 221 2.77 17.30 -2.91
C PRO A 221 3.07 16.50 -1.64
N ARG A 222 2.13 15.68 -1.15
CA ARG A 222 2.34 14.83 0.03
C ARG A 222 3.22 13.63 -0.29
N SER A 223 2.99 12.98 -1.41
CA SER A 223 3.84 11.87 -1.88
C SER A 223 5.26 12.34 -2.13
N LEU A 224 5.43 13.53 -2.73
CA LEU A 224 6.74 14.16 -2.91
C LEU A 224 7.42 14.43 -1.56
N LEU A 225 6.68 14.93 -0.56
CA LEU A 225 7.19 15.13 0.79
C LEU A 225 7.67 13.82 1.41
N TYR A 226 6.89 12.73 1.31
CA TYR A 226 7.27 11.43 1.85
C TYR A 226 8.49 10.84 1.15
N GLU A 227 8.62 10.99 -0.15
CA GLU A 227 9.81 10.58 -0.90
C GLU A 227 11.06 11.29 -0.36
N GLN A 228 11.00 12.61 -0.22
CA GLN A 228 12.10 13.43 0.29
C GLN A 228 12.39 13.12 1.78
N LEU A 229 11.35 12.88 2.57
CA LEU A 229 11.49 12.48 3.97
C LEU A 229 12.27 11.17 4.09
N MET A 230 11.91 10.14 3.32
CA MET A 230 12.59 8.84 3.35
C MET A 230 14.03 8.94 2.86
N ALA A 231 14.28 9.70 1.80
CA ALA A 231 15.61 9.97 1.28
C ALA A 231 16.52 10.72 2.29
N THR A 232 15.92 11.59 3.11
CA THR A 232 16.63 12.34 4.17
C THR A 232 16.81 11.49 5.43
N ALA A 233 15.81 10.70 5.82
CA ALA A 233 15.83 9.91 7.04
C ALA A 233 16.81 8.74 6.98
N LEU A 234 17.09 8.20 5.79
CA LEU A 234 17.92 7.01 5.60
C LEU A 234 19.19 7.34 4.80
N SER A 235 20.33 6.99 5.36
CA SER A 235 21.63 7.25 4.74
C SER A 235 22.13 6.07 3.90
N ALA A 236 22.02 4.85 4.42
CA ALA A 236 22.55 3.63 3.79
C ALA A 236 21.44 2.68 3.32
N SER A 237 20.34 2.59 4.06
CA SER A 237 19.28 1.62 3.76
C SER A 237 18.65 1.89 2.37
N PRO A 238 18.48 0.84 1.55
CA PRO A 238 17.78 0.94 0.26
C PRO A 238 16.32 1.45 0.38
N TYR A 239 15.72 1.40 1.56
CA TYR A 239 14.39 1.97 1.82
C TYR A 239 14.30 3.48 1.56
N ARG A 240 15.44 4.17 1.40
CA ARG A 240 15.51 5.57 0.99
C ARG A 240 14.99 5.81 -0.44
N ARG A 241 15.02 4.77 -1.30
CA ARG A 241 14.58 4.87 -2.70
C ARG A 241 13.06 4.74 -2.81
N PRO A 242 12.41 5.49 -3.72
CA PRO A 242 11.00 5.27 -4.04
C PRO A 242 10.80 3.94 -4.75
N ILE A 243 9.69 3.26 -4.50
CA ILE A 243 9.35 1.98 -5.14
C ILE A 243 9.21 2.17 -6.66
N VAL A 244 8.63 3.28 -7.09
CA VAL A 244 8.50 3.60 -8.52
C VAL A 244 9.83 3.94 -9.19
N GLY A 245 10.88 4.19 -8.42
CA GLY A 245 12.21 4.60 -8.89
C GLY A 245 12.38 6.11 -9.03
N TRP A 246 13.64 6.58 -9.08
CA TRP A 246 13.96 7.95 -9.42
C TRP A 246 13.76 8.18 -10.90
N MET A 247 13.30 9.37 -11.32
CA MET A 247 13.08 9.69 -12.74
C MET A 247 14.35 9.51 -13.58
N SER A 248 15.51 9.94 -13.06
CA SER A 248 16.80 9.76 -13.74
C SER A 248 17.16 8.30 -14.01
N ASP A 249 16.81 7.40 -13.07
CA ASP A 249 17.07 5.99 -13.23
C ASP A 249 16.10 5.38 -14.26
N LEU A 250 14.81 5.78 -14.22
CA LEU A 250 13.82 5.37 -15.21
C LEU A 250 14.18 5.87 -16.63
N ASP A 251 14.74 7.07 -16.76
CA ASP A 251 15.19 7.62 -18.04
C ASP A 251 16.38 6.83 -18.63
N ALA A 252 17.24 6.30 -17.76
CA ALA A 252 18.41 5.53 -18.16
C ALA A 252 18.16 4.04 -18.29
N MET A 253 17.03 3.52 -17.74
CA MET A 253 16.73 2.09 -17.64
C MET A 253 16.57 1.44 -19.02
N THR A 254 17.21 0.29 -19.20
CA THR A 254 17.17 -0.48 -20.44
C THR A 254 16.31 -1.73 -20.31
N PRO A 255 15.85 -2.32 -21.45
CA PRO A 255 15.19 -3.64 -21.44
C PRO A 255 16.04 -4.72 -20.76
N GLN A 256 17.36 -4.60 -20.85
CA GLN A 256 18.30 -5.57 -20.31
C GLN A 256 18.32 -5.52 -18.76
N ASP A 257 18.19 -4.35 -18.15
CA ASP A 257 18.16 -4.20 -16.68
C ASP A 257 16.96 -4.98 -16.09
N ALA A 258 15.78 -4.85 -16.69
CA ALA A 258 14.59 -5.58 -16.27
C ALA A 258 14.71 -7.10 -16.48
N ARG A 259 15.32 -7.54 -17.61
CA ARG A 259 15.58 -8.97 -17.87
C ARG A 259 16.61 -9.54 -16.89
N ASP A 260 17.63 -8.77 -16.56
CA ASP A 260 18.65 -9.19 -15.60
C ASP A 260 18.09 -9.29 -14.18
N PHE A 261 17.22 -8.36 -13.81
CA PHE A 261 16.51 -8.41 -12.54
C PHE A 261 15.59 -9.62 -12.45
N TYR A 262 14.80 -9.90 -13.51
CA TYR A 262 13.98 -11.12 -13.62
C TYR A 262 14.82 -12.38 -13.47
N ARG A 263 15.87 -12.56 -14.28
CA ARG A 263 16.75 -13.75 -14.23
C ARG A 263 17.42 -13.93 -12.88
N ARG A 264 17.68 -12.85 -12.16
CA ARG A 264 18.36 -12.87 -10.86
C ARG A 264 17.44 -13.33 -9.74
N TRP A 265 16.18 -12.92 -9.77
CA TRP A 265 15.30 -13.01 -8.59
C TRP A 265 14.08 -13.91 -8.76
N TYR A 266 13.59 -14.14 -9.99
CA TYR A 266 12.38 -14.93 -10.24
C TYR A 266 12.75 -16.41 -10.38
N SER A 267 12.88 -17.07 -9.24
CA SER A 267 13.18 -18.49 -9.10
C SER A 267 12.15 -19.15 -8.19
N PRO A 268 11.75 -20.40 -8.43
CA PRO A 268 10.89 -21.16 -7.52
C PRO A 268 11.34 -21.11 -6.06
N SER A 269 12.63 -21.18 -5.79
CA SER A 269 13.20 -21.08 -4.43
C SER A 269 13.04 -19.72 -3.77
N ASN A 270 12.67 -18.65 -4.52
CA ASN A 270 12.41 -17.31 -4.04
C ASN A 270 10.93 -16.92 -4.16
N ALA A 271 10.04 -17.91 -4.36
CA ALA A 271 8.62 -17.67 -4.58
C ALA A 271 7.74 -18.58 -3.72
N VAL A 272 6.52 -18.13 -3.45
CA VAL A 272 5.45 -18.92 -2.84
C VAL A 272 4.16 -18.74 -3.62
N VAL A 273 3.46 -19.84 -3.81
CA VAL A 273 2.06 -19.82 -4.24
C VAL A 273 1.18 -19.83 -2.98
N VAL A 274 0.28 -18.87 -2.88
CA VAL A 274 -0.71 -18.79 -1.81
C VAL A 274 -2.09 -18.94 -2.42
N VAL A 275 -2.88 -19.89 -1.90
CA VAL A 275 -4.27 -20.10 -2.33
C VAL A 275 -5.18 -20.01 -1.11
N ALA A 276 -6.22 -19.18 -1.19
CA ALA A 276 -7.26 -19.13 -0.18
C ALA A 276 -8.64 -19.17 -0.84
N GLY A 277 -9.62 -19.75 -0.17
CA GLY A 277 -11.00 -19.82 -0.66
C GLY A 277 -11.60 -21.22 -0.66
N ASP A 278 -12.61 -21.43 -1.51
CA ASP A 278 -13.34 -22.68 -1.62
C ASP A 278 -12.52 -23.75 -2.37
N VAL A 279 -11.53 -24.29 -1.66
CA VAL A 279 -10.55 -25.22 -2.23
C VAL A 279 -10.23 -26.38 -1.28
N ASP A 280 -9.92 -27.53 -1.83
CA ASP A 280 -9.34 -28.67 -1.12
C ASP A 280 -7.79 -28.59 -1.14
N PRO A 281 -7.10 -28.61 0.01
CA PRO A 281 -5.65 -28.46 0.08
C PRO A 281 -4.87 -29.54 -0.68
N GLN A 282 -5.36 -30.78 -0.74
CA GLN A 282 -4.68 -31.86 -1.43
C GLN A 282 -4.81 -31.72 -2.94
N GLN A 283 -5.99 -31.30 -3.42
CA GLN A 283 -6.17 -30.98 -4.83
C GLN A 283 -5.30 -29.81 -5.25
N VAL A 284 -5.26 -28.72 -4.46
CA VAL A 284 -4.40 -27.57 -4.72
C VAL A 284 -2.93 -27.98 -4.76
N ARG A 285 -2.47 -28.86 -3.83
CA ARG A 285 -1.11 -29.40 -3.86
C ARG A 285 -0.82 -30.15 -5.16
N ALA A 286 -1.73 -31.02 -5.60
CA ALA A 286 -1.55 -31.80 -6.84
C ALA A 286 -1.47 -30.87 -8.06
N LEU A 287 -2.34 -29.84 -8.12
CA LEU A 287 -2.32 -28.83 -9.20
C LEU A 287 -1.03 -28.00 -9.16
N ALA A 288 -0.60 -27.59 -7.97
CA ALA A 288 0.64 -26.83 -7.82
C ALA A 288 1.87 -27.67 -8.26
N GLU A 289 1.95 -28.93 -7.87
CA GLU A 289 3.02 -29.83 -8.31
C GLU A 289 3.01 -29.99 -9.83
N LYS A 290 1.83 -30.16 -10.44
CA LYS A 290 1.66 -30.31 -11.89
C LYS A 290 2.14 -29.10 -12.68
N HIS A 291 1.83 -27.87 -12.21
CA HIS A 291 2.08 -26.65 -12.97
C HIS A 291 3.36 -25.93 -12.58
N TYR A 292 3.75 -25.97 -11.30
CA TYR A 292 4.93 -25.27 -10.78
C TYR A 292 6.09 -26.19 -10.43
N GLY A 293 5.84 -27.46 -10.02
CA GLY A 293 6.87 -28.37 -9.52
C GLY A 293 8.01 -28.66 -10.50
N GLY A 294 7.73 -28.63 -11.81
CA GLY A 294 8.72 -28.83 -12.87
C GLY A 294 9.45 -27.56 -13.33
N LEU A 295 9.17 -26.40 -12.75
CA LEU A 295 9.82 -25.15 -13.18
C LEU A 295 11.32 -25.13 -12.79
N PRO A 296 12.20 -24.61 -13.68
CA PRO A 296 13.64 -24.61 -13.43
C PRO A 296 14.00 -23.69 -12.26
N VAL A 297 14.88 -24.19 -11.39
CA VAL A 297 15.43 -23.44 -10.25
C VAL A 297 16.71 -22.75 -10.67
N GLN A 298 16.81 -21.47 -10.33
CA GLN A 298 18.01 -20.68 -10.51
C GLN A 298 18.66 -20.38 -9.16
N ALA A 299 20.00 -20.31 -9.14
CA ALA A 299 20.72 -19.90 -7.96
C ALA A 299 20.43 -18.44 -7.62
N LEU A 300 20.00 -18.18 -6.39
CA LEU A 300 19.77 -16.83 -5.92
C LEU A 300 21.09 -16.14 -5.55
N PRO A 301 21.22 -14.84 -5.82
CA PRO A 301 22.37 -14.10 -5.34
C PRO A 301 22.34 -14.00 -3.81
N GLU A 302 23.52 -13.98 -3.21
CA GLU A 302 23.65 -13.66 -1.80
C GLU A 302 23.21 -12.22 -1.54
N ARG A 303 22.26 -12.02 -0.62
CA ARG A 303 21.87 -10.69 -0.18
C ARG A 303 22.90 -10.15 0.81
N LYS A 304 23.42 -8.96 0.51
CA LYS A 304 24.34 -8.22 1.39
C LYS A 304 23.57 -7.07 2.04
N PRO A 305 22.96 -7.28 3.22
CA PRO A 305 22.12 -6.26 3.84
C PRO A 305 22.97 -5.04 4.25
N GLN A 306 22.51 -3.88 3.86
CA GLN A 306 23.09 -2.60 4.30
C GLN A 306 22.48 -2.21 5.64
N GLN A 307 23.35 -2.01 6.63
CA GLN A 307 22.92 -1.53 7.94
C GLN A 307 22.80 -0.02 7.93
N GLU A 308 21.64 0.47 8.33
CA GLU A 308 21.43 1.90 8.52
C GLU A 308 22.20 2.38 9.74
N PRO A 309 23.07 3.39 9.62
CA PRO A 309 23.81 3.92 10.75
C PRO A 309 22.89 4.58 11.77
N VAL A 310 23.30 4.56 13.03
CA VAL A 310 22.58 5.27 14.10
C VAL A 310 22.57 6.76 13.79
N GLN A 311 21.39 7.35 13.82
CA GLN A 311 21.23 8.79 13.67
C GLN A 311 21.71 9.50 14.93
N LYS A 312 22.43 10.61 14.75
CA LYS A 312 22.90 11.47 15.83
C LYS A 312 22.48 12.91 15.53
N GLY A 313 21.35 13.30 16.07
CA GLY A 313 20.77 14.63 15.89
C GLY A 313 19.58 14.70 14.95
N LEU A 314 18.81 15.77 15.10
CA LEU A 314 17.64 16.10 14.32
C LEU A 314 18.00 16.33 12.86
N ARG A 315 17.23 15.72 11.95
CA ARG A 315 17.22 16.06 10.52
C ARG A 315 15.95 16.84 10.19
N ARG A 316 16.09 17.86 9.35
CA ARG A 316 14.95 18.71 8.96
C ARG A 316 15.04 19.06 7.48
N LEU A 317 13.87 19.07 6.79
CA LEU A 317 13.75 19.52 5.43
C LEU A 317 12.44 20.27 5.20
N ASP A 318 12.50 21.26 4.32
CA ASP A 318 11.34 21.94 3.76
C ASP A 318 11.19 21.54 2.28
N VAL A 319 10.00 21.09 1.90
CA VAL A 319 9.65 20.76 0.53
C VAL A 319 8.68 21.81 0.00
N LYS A 320 9.06 22.48 -1.08
CA LYS A 320 8.22 23.49 -1.74
C LYS A 320 7.51 22.86 -2.93
N ALA A 321 6.18 22.89 -2.93
CA ALA A 321 5.38 22.37 -4.03
C ALA A 321 4.04 23.12 -4.13
N PRO A 322 3.39 23.14 -5.31
CA PRO A 322 2.04 23.68 -5.47
C PRO A 322 1.06 22.92 -4.57
N ALA A 323 0.53 23.60 -3.56
CA ALA A 323 -0.40 23.00 -2.60
C ALA A 323 -1.32 24.06 -1.97
N GLU A 324 -2.50 23.68 -1.53
CA GLU A 324 -3.42 24.58 -0.82
C GLU A 324 -3.02 24.78 0.64
N GLN A 325 -2.46 23.76 1.27
CA GLN A 325 -2.14 23.75 2.69
C GLN A 325 -0.76 23.16 2.96
N SER A 326 -0.15 23.60 4.05
CA SER A 326 1.05 22.95 4.61
C SER A 326 0.74 21.52 5.07
N TYR A 327 1.76 20.70 5.12
CA TYR A 327 1.71 19.38 5.72
C TYR A 327 2.98 19.17 6.55
N VAL A 328 2.84 18.54 7.71
CA VAL A 328 3.95 18.24 8.63
C VAL A 328 4.05 16.73 8.77
N ALA A 329 5.24 16.18 8.62
CA ALA A 329 5.52 14.77 8.87
C ALA A 329 6.78 14.63 9.74
N LEU A 330 6.65 13.86 10.80
CA LEU A 330 7.72 13.52 11.74
C LEU A 330 7.97 12.01 11.66
N ALA A 331 9.20 11.62 11.37
CA ALA A 331 9.61 10.21 11.31
C ALA A 331 10.65 9.92 12.39
N PHE A 332 10.29 9.08 13.34
CA PHE A 332 11.21 8.60 14.39
C PHE A 332 11.66 7.18 14.05
N LYS A 333 12.98 6.95 13.96
CA LYS A 333 13.52 5.60 13.79
C LYS A 333 13.23 4.77 15.03
N VAL A 334 12.61 3.61 14.86
CA VAL A 334 12.15 2.75 15.96
C VAL A 334 12.52 1.29 15.71
N PRO A 335 12.57 0.45 16.77
CA PRO A 335 12.74 -0.99 16.61
C PRO A 335 11.57 -1.60 15.83
N ARG A 336 11.86 -2.72 15.16
CA ARG A 336 10.89 -3.50 14.42
C ARG A 336 10.80 -4.93 14.96
N LEU A 337 9.72 -5.60 14.62
CA LEU A 337 9.58 -7.03 14.85
C LEU A 337 10.28 -7.78 13.70
N GLU A 338 11.47 -8.30 13.94
CA GLU A 338 12.26 -9.03 12.93
C GLU A 338 11.83 -10.48 12.80
N ASN A 339 11.37 -11.06 13.89
CA ASN A 339 10.85 -12.41 14.03
C ASN A 339 9.92 -12.47 15.24
N LEU A 340 9.38 -13.65 15.54
CA LEU A 340 8.44 -13.84 16.64
C LEU A 340 9.11 -14.25 17.97
N SER A 341 10.42 -14.38 18.02
CA SER A 341 11.13 -14.68 19.25
C SER A 341 11.03 -13.53 20.26
N PRO A 342 10.79 -13.79 21.54
CA PRO A 342 10.77 -12.74 22.56
C PRO A 342 12.10 -12.00 22.65
N SER A 343 12.05 -10.67 22.67
CA SER A 343 13.19 -9.81 22.95
C SER A 343 12.69 -8.43 23.39
N ALA A 344 13.50 -7.67 24.12
CA ALA A 344 13.16 -6.32 24.54
C ALA A 344 12.82 -5.39 23.35
N ALA A 345 13.58 -5.50 22.25
CA ALA A 345 13.33 -4.70 21.04
C ALA A 345 11.99 -5.07 20.37
N HIS A 346 11.63 -6.35 20.34
CA HIS A 346 10.34 -6.80 19.81
C HIS A 346 9.17 -6.39 20.70
N ASP A 347 9.32 -6.42 22.02
CA ASP A 347 8.30 -5.95 22.96
C ASP A 347 8.10 -4.44 22.84
N ASP A 348 9.19 -3.68 22.63
CA ASP A 348 9.13 -2.25 22.33
C ASP A 348 8.41 -1.95 21.00
N ALA A 349 8.70 -2.71 19.94
CA ALA A 349 8.02 -2.55 18.66
C ALA A 349 6.49 -2.78 18.78
N LEU A 350 6.08 -3.77 19.59
CA LEU A 350 4.67 -4.01 19.90
C LEU A 350 4.07 -2.89 20.74
N ALA A 351 4.77 -2.40 21.76
CA ALA A 351 4.31 -1.29 22.60
C ALA A 351 4.18 0.02 21.80
N LEU A 352 5.08 0.28 20.84
CA LEU A 352 4.98 1.41 19.90
C LEU A 352 3.75 1.29 19.00
N THR A 353 3.36 0.08 18.59
CA THR A 353 2.13 -0.15 17.83
C THR A 353 0.90 0.19 18.66
N VAL A 354 0.90 -0.17 19.96
CA VAL A 354 -0.17 0.24 20.89
C VAL A 354 -0.19 1.75 21.05
N LEU A 355 0.98 2.40 21.22
CA LEU A 355 1.08 3.84 21.32
C LEU A 355 0.47 4.55 20.10
N ALA A 356 0.78 4.10 18.89
CA ALA A 356 0.19 4.65 17.67
C ALA A 356 -1.34 4.55 17.69
N ALA A 357 -1.88 3.41 18.10
CA ALA A 357 -3.32 3.20 18.19
C ALA A 357 -4.00 4.03 19.31
N VAL A 358 -3.33 4.30 20.42
CA VAL A 358 -3.81 5.23 21.46
C VAL A 358 -3.87 6.65 20.92
N LEU A 359 -2.87 7.04 20.12
CA LEU A 359 -2.79 8.38 19.55
C LEU A 359 -3.82 8.60 18.43
N ASP A 360 -4.01 7.63 17.52
CA ASP A 360 -4.86 7.79 16.31
C ASP A 360 -5.55 6.50 15.85
N GLY A 361 -5.72 5.48 16.67
CA GLY A 361 -6.27 4.19 16.24
C GLY A 361 -7.80 4.11 16.13
N TYR A 362 -8.54 5.15 16.51
CA TYR A 362 -10.01 5.17 16.49
C TYR A 362 -10.56 6.59 16.47
N SER A 363 -11.82 6.77 16.06
CA SER A 363 -12.47 8.09 16.08
C SER A 363 -12.57 8.64 17.50
N GLY A 364 -12.08 9.87 17.70
CA GLY A 364 -11.92 10.48 19.01
C GLY A 364 -10.69 9.99 19.78
N ALA A 365 -9.67 9.48 19.12
CA ALA A 365 -8.36 9.19 19.72
C ALA A 365 -7.66 10.47 20.23
N ARG A 366 -6.54 10.33 20.94
CA ARG A 366 -5.90 11.46 21.63
C ARG A 366 -5.56 12.62 20.71
N LEU A 367 -4.95 12.37 19.55
CA LEU A 367 -4.56 13.42 18.62
C LEU A 367 -5.77 14.15 18.05
N GLU A 368 -6.79 13.42 17.61
CA GLU A 368 -8.02 14.01 17.07
C GLU A 368 -8.67 14.95 18.11
N ARG A 369 -8.90 14.46 19.34
CA ARG A 369 -9.51 15.27 20.41
C ARG A 369 -8.70 16.50 20.80
N ALA A 370 -7.37 16.36 20.87
CA ALA A 370 -6.51 17.43 21.35
C ALA A 370 -6.23 18.50 20.29
N LEU A 371 -6.18 18.14 19.00
CA LEU A 371 -5.62 18.99 17.97
C LEU A 371 -6.61 19.41 16.89
N THR A 372 -7.68 18.63 16.65
CA THR A 372 -8.63 18.92 15.57
C THR A 372 -9.99 19.44 16.04
N GLN A 373 -10.26 19.37 17.34
CA GLN A 373 -11.55 19.74 17.91
C GLN A 373 -11.49 21.09 18.66
N GLY A 374 -12.63 21.77 18.72
CA GLY A 374 -12.80 23.03 19.44
C GLY A 374 -12.37 24.28 18.67
N PRO A 375 -12.60 25.49 19.28
CA PRO A 375 -12.35 26.76 18.62
C PRO A 375 -10.86 27.10 18.47
N GLN A 376 -9.98 26.45 19.22
CA GLN A 376 -8.53 26.65 19.19
C GLN A 376 -7.80 25.46 18.57
N ARG A 377 -8.45 24.76 17.63
CA ARG A 377 -7.85 23.63 16.94
C ARG A 377 -6.54 24.05 16.25
N LEU A 378 -5.54 23.19 16.32
CA LEU A 378 -4.24 23.39 15.69
C LEU A 378 -4.11 22.70 14.34
N ALA A 379 -4.97 21.72 14.06
CA ALA A 379 -4.92 20.93 12.84
C ALA A 379 -6.31 20.73 12.23
N ASP A 380 -6.36 20.57 10.91
CA ASP A 380 -7.52 20.10 10.17
C ASP A 380 -7.56 18.55 10.15
N SER A 381 -6.40 17.90 10.16
CA SER A 381 -6.24 16.46 10.30
C SER A 381 -4.90 16.14 10.95
N VAL A 382 -4.84 15.00 11.64
CA VAL A 382 -3.63 14.44 12.26
C VAL A 382 -3.59 12.95 12.08
N GLY A 383 -2.39 12.37 12.16
CA GLY A 383 -2.16 10.94 12.05
C GLY A 383 -1.03 10.45 12.93
N ALA A 384 -1.11 9.18 13.36
CA ALA A 384 -0.02 8.46 13.99
C ALA A 384 0.03 7.02 13.47
N GLY A 385 1.23 6.52 13.19
CA GLY A 385 1.43 5.15 12.70
C GLY A 385 2.77 4.57 13.13
N ASN A 386 2.84 3.26 13.29
CA ASN A 386 4.07 2.54 13.58
C ASN A 386 4.33 1.48 12.52
N GLY A 387 5.50 1.50 11.90
CA GLY A 387 6.00 0.42 11.05
C GLY A 387 6.46 -0.74 11.93
N LEU A 388 5.61 -1.78 12.06
CA LEU A 388 5.91 -2.90 12.96
C LEU A 388 6.90 -3.88 12.34
N MET A 389 6.76 -4.22 11.05
CA MET A 389 7.50 -5.26 10.36
C MET A 389 8.01 -4.80 9.01
N GLY A 390 9.11 -5.39 8.57
CA GLY A 390 9.74 -5.14 7.26
C GLY A 390 11.18 -5.65 7.26
N ARG A 391 11.78 -5.80 6.07
CA ARG A 391 13.18 -6.23 5.92
C ARG A 391 14.17 -5.10 6.24
N GLY A 392 13.73 -3.84 6.12
CA GLY A 392 14.53 -2.63 6.40
C GLY A 392 14.07 -1.87 7.65
N PRO A 393 14.71 -0.71 7.96
CA PRO A 393 14.38 0.14 9.09
C PRO A 393 12.92 0.58 9.09
N GLN A 394 12.34 0.70 10.28
CA GLN A 394 10.97 1.13 10.46
C GLN A 394 10.91 2.48 11.18
N PHE A 395 9.77 3.15 11.03
CA PHE A 395 9.53 4.46 11.61
C PHE A 395 8.22 4.49 12.40
N PHE A 396 8.23 5.23 13.47
CA PHE A 396 7.01 5.78 14.04
C PHE A 396 6.75 7.13 13.39
N MET A 397 5.59 7.28 12.78
CA MET A 397 5.19 8.49 12.06
C MET A 397 4.17 9.28 12.86
N LEU A 398 4.35 10.60 12.91
CA LEU A 398 3.31 11.55 13.26
C LEU A 398 3.17 12.53 12.11
N ASP A 399 1.94 12.86 11.75
CA ASP A 399 1.71 13.77 10.65
C ASP A 399 0.44 14.62 10.85
N GLY A 400 0.28 15.66 10.05
CA GLY A 400 -0.93 16.44 10.06
C GLY A 400 -0.94 17.64 9.13
N VAL A 401 -2.16 18.14 8.91
CA VAL A 401 -2.44 19.39 8.19
C VAL A 401 -2.70 20.47 9.23
N PRO A 402 -1.88 21.53 9.30
CA PRO A 402 -2.15 22.66 10.19
C PRO A 402 -3.49 23.31 9.86
N ALA A 403 -4.25 23.71 10.88
CA ALA A 403 -5.45 24.50 10.70
C ALA A 403 -5.11 25.85 10.06
N ARG A 404 -6.09 26.47 9.39
CA ARG A 404 -5.89 27.76 8.71
C ARG A 404 -5.32 28.81 9.67
N GLY A 405 -4.20 29.41 9.31
CA GLY A 405 -3.48 30.42 10.11
C GLY A 405 -2.52 29.84 11.16
N VAL A 406 -2.48 28.53 11.34
CA VAL A 406 -1.54 27.86 12.23
C VAL A 406 -0.24 27.59 11.49
N ARG A 407 0.90 27.95 12.09
CA ARG A 407 2.22 27.65 11.50
C ARG A 407 2.53 26.16 11.64
N PRO A 408 3.16 25.54 10.63
CA PRO A 408 3.55 24.12 10.66
C PRO A 408 4.35 23.73 11.90
N GLU A 409 5.25 24.61 12.36
CA GLU A 409 6.08 24.36 13.54
C GLU A 409 5.26 24.31 14.84
N ALA A 410 4.13 25.02 14.90
CA ALA A 410 3.23 24.96 16.04
C ALA A 410 2.50 23.59 16.08
N LEU A 411 2.12 23.04 14.92
CA LEU A 411 1.57 21.70 14.85
C LEU A 411 2.63 20.63 15.18
N GLU A 412 3.86 20.78 14.67
CA GLU A 412 4.98 19.90 15.04
C GLU A 412 5.17 19.84 16.55
N ALA A 413 5.25 21.00 17.21
CA ALA A 413 5.40 21.07 18.66
C ALA A 413 4.21 20.41 19.38
N ALA A 414 2.99 20.63 18.90
CA ALA A 414 1.78 20.06 19.47
C ALA A 414 1.71 18.52 19.31
N LEU A 415 2.12 17.98 18.17
CA LEU A 415 2.21 16.53 17.95
C LEU A 415 3.21 15.88 18.91
N ARG A 416 4.40 16.49 19.05
CA ARG A 416 5.43 16.02 20.00
C ARG A 416 4.95 16.11 21.44
N ALA A 417 4.23 17.20 21.81
CA ALA A 417 3.67 17.37 23.15
C ALA A 417 2.66 16.27 23.52
N GLN A 418 1.89 15.74 22.56
CA GLN A 418 0.96 14.64 22.84
C GLN A 418 1.70 13.33 23.15
N VAL A 419 2.84 13.06 22.52
CA VAL A 419 3.70 11.92 22.89
C VAL A 419 4.35 12.15 24.23
N GLN A 420 4.86 13.36 24.49
CA GLN A 420 5.45 13.72 25.79
C GLN A 420 4.44 13.56 26.93
N LYS A 421 3.18 13.92 26.69
CA LYS A 421 2.10 13.71 27.67
C LYS A 421 1.90 12.21 27.99
N VAL A 422 2.02 11.31 27.00
CA VAL A 422 2.02 9.87 27.28
C VAL A 422 3.28 9.45 28.06
N ALA A 423 4.44 10.02 27.74
CA ALA A 423 5.67 9.75 28.47
C ALA A 423 5.58 10.16 29.95
N ASP A 424 4.96 11.29 30.26
CA ASP A 424 4.88 11.84 31.61
C ASP A 424 3.73 11.20 32.42
N GLU A 425 2.52 11.16 31.87
CA GLU A 425 1.30 10.77 32.55
C GLU A 425 0.90 9.30 32.32
N GLY A 426 1.44 8.64 31.27
CA GLY A 426 1.02 7.31 30.85
C GLY A 426 -0.31 7.31 30.10
N ILE A 427 -0.91 6.11 30.03
CA ILE A 427 -2.25 5.88 29.47
C ILE A 427 -3.11 5.18 30.51
N SER A 428 -4.42 5.41 30.45
CA SER A 428 -5.36 4.70 31.34
C SER A 428 -5.60 3.28 30.83
N GLU A 429 -5.96 2.39 31.76
CA GLU A 429 -6.37 1.02 31.41
C GLU A 429 -7.59 1.02 30.49
N THR A 430 -8.50 1.97 30.65
CA THR A 430 -9.68 2.15 29.78
C THR A 430 -9.28 2.45 28.32
N GLU A 431 -8.27 3.30 28.10
CA GLU A 431 -7.76 3.59 26.75
C GLU A 431 -7.08 2.35 26.16
N LEU A 432 -6.27 1.66 26.96
CA LEU A 432 -5.60 0.43 26.52
C LEU A 432 -6.60 -0.66 26.11
N GLN A 433 -7.63 -0.90 26.94
CA GLN A 433 -8.67 -1.90 26.62
C GLN A 433 -9.50 -1.50 25.41
N ARG A 434 -9.76 -0.21 25.20
CA ARG A 434 -10.43 0.27 23.98
C ARG A 434 -9.64 -0.06 22.73
N VAL A 435 -8.34 0.23 22.70
CA VAL A 435 -7.45 -0.12 21.57
C VAL A 435 -7.45 -1.63 21.31
N LYS A 436 -7.29 -2.44 22.38
CA LYS A 436 -7.31 -3.90 22.26
C LYS A 436 -8.62 -4.44 21.69
N THR A 437 -9.76 -3.88 22.12
CA THR A 437 -11.09 -4.25 21.60
C THR A 437 -11.25 -3.89 20.12
N GLN A 438 -10.79 -2.71 19.70
CA GLN A 438 -10.83 -2.29 18.29
C GLN A 438 -9.99 -3.20 17.40
N TRP A 439 -8.83 -3.64 17.85
CA TRP A 439 -8.02 -4.59 17.09
C TRP A 439 -8.69 -5.94 16.91
N VAL A 440 -9.31 -6.47 17.96
CA VAL A 440 -10.06 -7.73 17.86
C VAL A 440 -11.16 -7.62 16.80
N ALA A 441 -11.93 -6.52 16.84
CA ALA A 441 -12.97 -6.28 15.83
C ALA A 441 -12.38 -6.14 14.41
N SER A 442 -11.27 -5.40 14.26
CA SER A 442 -10.60 -5.22 12.97
C SER A 442 -10.09 -6.54 12.39
N GLU A 443 -9.51 -7.43 13.21
CA GLU A 443 -9.04 -8.73 12.74
C GLU A 443 -10.20 -9.64 12.29
N VAL A 444 -11.33 -9.63 13.01
CA VAL A 444 -12.52 -10.38 12.59
C VAL A 444 -12.97 -9.90 11.19
N TYR A 445 -13.10 -8.58 10.98
CA TYR A 445 -13.49 -8.03 9.67
C TYR A 445 -12.47 -8.31 8.56
N LYS A 446 -11.19 -8.29 8.90
CA LYS A 446 -10.11 -8.60 7.94
C LYS A 446 -10.16 -10.04 7.44
N LEU A 447 -10.47 -10.98 8.34
CA LEU A 447 -10.63 -12.41 8.04
C LEU A 447 -11.89 -12.72 7.21
N ASP A 448 -12.84 -11.79 7.08
CA ASP A 448 -14.00 -11.97 6.20
C ASP A 448 -13.64 -11.93 4.71
N SER A 449 -12.53 -11.31 4.35
CA SER A 449 -12.05 -11.26 2.98
C SER A 449 -11.04 -12.36 2.69
N VAL A 450 -11.38 -13.27 1.77
CA VAL A 450 -10.46 -14.32 1.28
C VAL A 450 -9.19 -13.69 0.68
N PHE A 451 -9.31 -12.54 0.02
CA PHE A 451 -8.16 -11.79 -0.49
C PHE A 451 -7.22 -11.33 0.64
N ASN A 452 -7.77 -10.78 1.72
CA ASN A 452 -6.94 -10.35 2.86
C ASN A 452 -6.27 -11.54 3.56
N GLN A 453 -6.95 -12.69 3.64
CA GLN A 453 -6.36 -13.92 4.16
C GLN A 453 -5.16 -14.39 3.34
N ALA A 454 -5.30 -14.43 2.01
CA ALA A 454 -4.20 -14.80 1.11
C ALA A 454 -3.05 -13.79 1.18
N ARG A 455 -3.36 -12.48 1.23
CA ARG A 455 -2.37 -11.41 1.34
C ARG A 455 -1.58 -11.49 2.65
N GLU A 456 -2.24 -11.77 3.76
CA GLU A 456 -1.59 -11.95 5.07
C GLU A 456 -0.55 -13.07 5.04
N LEU A 457 -0.92 -14.22 4.48
CA LEU A 457 -0.01 -15.35 4.31
C LEU A 457 1.19 -15.00 3.42
N GLY A 458 0.96 -14.32 2.31
CA GLY A 458 2.03 -13.89 1.41
C GLY A 458 3.00 -12.91 2.06
N VAL A 459 2.50 -11.94 2.85
CA VAL A 459 3.33 -11.01 3.63
C VAL A 459 4.12 -11.77 4.68
N ALA A 460 3.49 -12.67 5.43
CA ALA A 460 4.18 -13.49 6.43
C ALA A 460 5.33 -14.27 5.80
N TRP A 461 5.08 -14.97 4.70
CA TRP A 461 6.11 -15.71 3.99
C TRP A 461 7.24 -14.80 3.48
N ALA A 462 6.91 -13.65 2.87
CA ALA A 462 7.89 -12.72 2.34
C ALA A 462 8.83 -12.16 3.42
N LEU A 463 8.33 -12.00 4.64
CA LEU A 463 9.11 -11.56 5.80
C LEU A 463 9.80 -12.72 6.55
N GLY A 464 9.62 -13.96 6.11
CA GLY A 464 10.22 -15.13 6.77
C GLY A 464 9.51 -15.56 8.05
N LEU A 465 8.24 -15.20 8.19
CA LEU A 465 7.39 -15.51 9.35
C LEU A 465 6.54 -16.76 9.09
N PRO A 466 6.11 -17.48 10.12
CA PRO A 466 5.22 -18.62 9.99
C PRO A 466 3.79 -18.20 9.57
N PRO A 467 2.97 -19.12 9.03
CA PRO A 467 1.64 -18.80 8.51
C PRO A 467 0.62 -18.33 9.57
N ASP A 468 0.87 -18.62 10.83
CA ASP A 468 0.07 -18.18 11.99
C ASP A 468 0.63 -16.90 12.67
N SER A 469 1.60 -16.26 12.03
CA SER A 469 2.28 -15.08 12.59
C SER A 469 1.32 -13.93 12.95
N GLY A 470 0.25 -13.72 12.18
CA GLY A 470 -0.77 -12.73 12.50
C GLY A 470 -1.44 -12.99 13.85
N GLU A 471 -1.82 -14.26 14.11
CA GLU A 471 -2.41 -14.68 15.39
C GLU A 471 -1.43 -14.51 16.55
N GLN A 472 -0.16 -14.90 16.36
CA GLN A 472 0.89 -14.76 17.37
C GLN A 472 1.17 -13.29 17.70
N VAL A 473 1.28 -12.41 16.69
CA VAL A 473 1.46 -10.96 16.88
C VAL A 473 0.26 -10.38 17.62
N MET A 474 -0.97 -10.75 17.25
CA MET A 474 -2.16 -10.30 17.93
C MET A 474 -2.22 -10.76 19.39
N ALA A 475 -1.83 -12.00 19.68
CA ALA A 475 -1.76 -12.51 21.05
C ALA A 475 -0.75 -11.69 21.90
N ARG A 476 0.41 -11.35 21.34
CA ARG A 476 1.40 -10.50 22.03
C ARG A 476 0.93 -9.06 22.20
N LEU A 477 0.30 -8.45 21.19
CA LEU A 477 -0.28 -7.10 21.30
C LEU A 477 -1.31 -7.00 22.44
N ARG A 478 -2.10 -8.05 22.66
CA ARG A 478 -3.04 -8.11 23.79
C ARG A 478 -2.36 -8.12 25.16
N GLN A 479 -1.12 -8.57 25.25
CA GLN A 479 -0.34 -8.64 26.49
C GLN A 479 0.38 -7.31 26.82
N VAL A 480 0.50 -6.38 25.86
CA VAL A 480 1.15 -5.08 26.10
C VAL A 480 0.44 -4.33 27.24
N THR A 481 1.23 -3.77 28.15
CA THR A 481 0.76 -3.05 29.32
C THR A 481 0.85 -1.54 29.13
N ALA A 482 0.09 -0.78 29.94
CA ALA A 482 0.17 0.69 29.96
C ALA A 482 1.58 1.19 30.31
N ALA A 483 2.27 0.51 31.21
CA ALA A 483 3.66 0.83 31.60
C ALA A 483 4.65 0.66 30.44
N GLN A 484 4.49 -0.37 29.60
CA GLN A 484 5.31 -0.55 28.41
C GLN A 484 5.06 0.57 27.39
N VAL A 485 3.82 0.97 27.17
CA VAL A 485 3.46 2.10 26.29
C VAL A 485 4.11 3.41 26.78
N GLN A 486 4.02 3.70 28.08
CA GLN A 486 4.69 4.86 28.66
C GLN A 486 6.21 4.78 28.52
N SER A 487 6.81 3.61 28.73
CA SER A 487 8.25 3.40 28.62
C SER A 487 8.77 3.69 27.21
N VAL A 488 8.09 3.21 26.14
CA VAL A 488 8.50 3.49 24.76
C VAL A 488 8.29 4.95 24.39
N ALA A 489 7.24 5.61 24.90
CA ALA A 489 7.03 7.03 24.71
C ALA A 489 8.18 7.87 25.27
N ARG A 490 8.81 7.46 26.37
CA ARG A 490 10.00 8.11 26.95
C ARG A 490 11.28 7.86 26.17
N ARG A 491 11.43 6.69 25.52
CA ARG A 491 12.73 6.26 24.96
C ARG A 491 12.95 6.63 23.51
N TYR A 492 11.92 6.67 22.67
CA TYR A 492 12.09 6.67 21.21
C TYR A 492 11.79 7.99 20.51
N PHE A 493 11.37 9.03 21.23
CA PHE A 493 10.92 10.29 20.62
C PHE A 493 11.87 11.48 20.82
N GLY A 494 13.14 11.18 21.03
CA GLY A 494 14.22 12.18 21.09
C GLY A 494 14.65 12.66 19.69
N ASP A 495 15.38 13.78 19.67
CA ASP A 495 15.86 14.42 18.45
C ASP A 495 16.87 13.54 17.66
N ASP A 496 17.60 12.65 18.33
CA ASP A 496 18.55 11.74 17.70
C ASP A 496 17.91 10.69 16.78
N ALA A 497 16.60 10.45 16.92
CA ALA A 497 15.85 9.53 16.05
C ALA A 497 14.95 10.26 15.05
N LEU A 498 14.80 11.58 15.13
CA LEU A 498 13.79 12.37 14.46
C LEU A 498 14.27 12.93 13.12
N THR A 499 13.44 12.75 12.10
CA THR A 499 13.47 13.52 10.85
C THR A 499 12.15 14.25 10.68
N VAL A 500 12.18 15.57 10.48
CA VAL A 500 11.00 16.43 10.26
C VAL A 500 10.98 16.86 8.81
N ALA A 501 9.84 16.70 8.15
CA ALA A 501 9.59 17.22 6.81
C ALA A 501 8.36 18.13 6.83
N ILE A 502 8.47 19.31 6.23
CA ILE A 502 7.39 20.30 6.14
C ILE A 502 7.14 20.63 4.68
N LEU A 503 5.90 20.42 4.22
CA LEU A 503 5.45 20.93 2.95
C LEU A 503 5.15 22.42 3.08
N ARG A 504 5.86 23.24 2.29
CA ARG A 504 5.65 24.69 2.17
C ARG A 504 4.85 24.96 0.90
N PRO A 505 3.58 25.33 1.00
CA PRO A 505 2.74 25.59 -0.16
C PRO A 505 3.32 26.67 -1.06
N GLN A 506 3.32 26.38 -2.36
CA GLN A 506 3.50 27.38 -3.41
C GLN A 506 2.16 27.65 -4.09
N ALA A 507 2.03 28.83 -4.72
CA ALA A 507 0.82 29.17 -5.46
C ALA A 507 0.57 28.15 -6.58
N ILE A 508 -0.68 27.70 -6.70
CA ILE A 508 -1.13 26.88 -7.81
C ILE A 508 -1.38 27.83 -8.98
N THR A 509 -0.42 27.96 -9.88
CA THR A 509 -0.41 28.95 -10.96
C THR A 509 -1.26 28.55 -12.16
N GLU A 510 -1.59 27.26 -12.32
CA GLU A 510 -2.53 26.75 -13.33
C GLU A 510 -3.41 25.67 -12.74
N PRO A 511 -4.75 25.69 -12.98
CA PRO A 511 -5.55 24.48 -12.79
C PRO A 511 -5.06 23.46 -13.81
N ARG A 512 -4.28 22.46 -13.39
CA ARG A 512 -3.95 21.34 -14.27
C ARG A 512 -5.24 20.74 -14.80
N ALA A 513 -5.40 20.74 -16.13
CA ALA A 513 -6.46 19.99 -16.78
C ALA A 513 -6.36 18.54 -16.25
N PRO A 514 -7.51 17.90 -15.90
CA PRO A 514 -7.50 16.49 -15.51
C PRO A 514 -6.83 15.71 -16.64
N ARG A 515 -5.59 15.27 -16.44
CA ARG A 515 -4.98 14.31 -17.36
C ARG A 515 -5.83 13.07 -17.31
N ALA A 516 -6.34 12.66 -18.48
CA ALA A 516 -7.03 11.39 -18.58
C ALA A 516 -6.08 10.33 -18.02
N VAL A 517 -6.46 9.72 -16.92
CA VAL A 517 -5.81 8.51 -16.43
C VAL A 517 -5.96 7.52 -17.59
N ALA A 518 -4.90 7.33 -18.36
CA ALA A 518 -4.83 6.20 -19.26
C ALA A 518 -5.04 5.00 -18.35
N GLY A 519 -6.24 4.42 -18.41
CA GLY A 519 -6.61 3.36 -17.50
C GLY A 519 -5.55 2.29 -17.62
N SER A 520 -4.83 2.05 -16.54
CA SER A 520 -3.98 0.88 -16.38
C SER A 520 -4.91 -0.33 -16.32
N ARG A 521 -5.44 -0.71 -17.47
CA ARG A 521 -5.97 -2.03 -17.73
C ARG A 521 -4.76 -2.87 -18.13
N HIS A 522 -4.15 -3.46 -17.13
CA HIS A 522 -3.24 -4.58 -17.34
C HIS A 522 -4.01 -5.78 -17.83
#